data_d4fcb900510b2b051bbb55eef35ddce6
#
_entry.id   d4fcb900510b2b051bbb55eef35ddce6
#
_cell.length_a   1.000
_cell.length_b   1.000
_cell.length_c   1.000
_cell.angle_alpha   90.00
_cell.angle_beta   90.00
_cell.angle_gamma   90.00
#
_symmetry.space_group_name_H-M   'P 1'
#
loop_
_entity.id
_entity.type
_entity.pdbx_description
1 polymer ?
#
loop_
_entity_poly.entity_id
_entity_poly.type
_entity_poly.pdbx_seq_one_letter_code
_entity_poly.pdbx_strand_id
1 'polypeptide(L)'
;MFFNAESLQEGYSYNTSSYLYQFLIISTFQIGMIFVLMPFSVWGFYATDREKHMLEEFAMIPGSSKQFVIARVSVIIAIYMMLFVSSLPIISLSCIYSGLPWRKILRLGIMMLICTFWSASISVFSFSYCKKGIWAFAQNTAIEAMFVLGTVLATEIIRSFSISVTGAESLAPIAINLCMLFSLLNPLAAYMGYYGNITGDSGLMNLYCGRIGIDSSTQTFSFLFYKAASIVCILMGIAFIALAIWQMEKQAKE
;
A
#
# COMPACT_ATOMS: atom_id res chain seq x y z
N MET A 1 22.11 9.89 49.00
CA MET A 1 22.23 10.11 47.55
C MET A 1 20.95 9.54 46.93
N PHE A 2 19.90 10.35 46.85
CA PHE A 2 18.62 9.92 46.29
C PHE A 2 18.73 10.08 44.77
N PHE A 3 18.79 8.99 44.03
CA PHE A 3 18.61 8.99 42.60
C PHE A 3 17.16 9.42 42.34
N ASN A 4 16.99 10.54 41.66
CA ASN A 4 15.68 11.07 41.31
C ASN A 4 15.02 10.11 40.33
N ALA A 5 13.99 9.38 40.74
CA ALA A 5 13.25 8.44 39.91
C ALA A 5 12.63 9.11 38.66
N GLU A 6 12.36 10.39 38.75
CA GLU A 6 11.84 11.22 37.64
C GLU A 6 12.83 11.32 36.48
N SER A 7 14.14 11.48 36.75
CA SER A 7 15.15 11.58 35.69
C SER A 7 15.34 10.27 34.92
N LEU A 8 15.12 9.12 35.57
CA LEU A 8 15.11 7.82 34.93
C LEU A 8 13.84 7.62 34.07
N GLN A 9 12.72 8.15 34.52
CA GLN A 9 11.46 8.03 33.80
C GLN A 9 11.44 8.90 32.54
N GLU A 10 11.99 10.11 32.58
CA GLU A 10 12.17 10.97 31.40
C GLU A 10 13.15 10.38 30.39
N GLY A 11 14.27 9.83 30.83
CA GLY A 11 15.23 9.17 29.95
C GLY A 11 14.66 7.91 29.28
N TYR A 12 13.84 7.16 29.99
CA TYR A 12 13.16 5.97 29.45
C TYR A 12 12.06 6.35 28.44
N SER A 13 11.31 7.40 28.71
CA SER A 13 10.29 7.95 27.82
C SER A 13 10.90 8.47 26.50
N TYR A 14 12.03 9.16 26.56
CA TYR A 14 12.72 9.67 25.38
C TYR A 14 13.27 8.55 24.48
N ASN A 15 13.84 7.51 25.07
CA ASN A 15 14.35 6.36 24.33
C ASN A 15 13.23 5.54 23.66
N THR A 16 12.12 5.31 24.35
CA THR A 16 10.99 4.55 23.78
C THR A 16 10.35 5.25 22.58
N SER A 17 10.23 6.57 22.60
CA SER A 17 9.74 7.35 21.47
C SER A 17 10.69 7.27 20.27
N SER A 18 12.00 7.31 20.49
CA SER A 18 13.00 7.19 19.42
C SER A 18 12.91 5.84 18.68
N TYR A 19 12.77 4.72 19.41
CA TYR A 19 12.62 3.39 18.81
C TYR A 19 11.27 3.21 18.10
N LEU A 20 10.21 3.86 18.57
CA LEU A 20 8.93 3.90 17.87
C LEU A 20 9.08 4.59 16.50
N TYR A 21 9.75 5.73 16.44
CA TYR A 21 10.04 6.40 15.17
C TYR A 21 10.87 5.55 14.22
N GLN A 22 11.88 4.84 14.72
CA GLN A 22 12.68 3.91 13.91
C GLN A 22 11.80 2.81 13.31
N PHE A 23 10.95 2.17 14.12
CA PHE A 23 9.99 1.17 13.64
C PHE A 23 9.13 1.74 12.50
N LEU A 24 8.62 2.94 12.66
CA LEU A 24 7.76 3.59 11.68
C LEU A 24 8.50 3.99 10.40
N ILE A 25 9.71 4.53 10.52
CA ILE A 25 10.55 4.87 9.35
C ILE A 25 10.88 3.62 8.54
N ILE A 26 11.31 2.54 9.19
CA ILE A 26 11.64 1.29 8.52
C ILE A 26 10.41 0.72 7.80
N SER A 27 9.26 0.68 8.47
CA SER A 27 8.02 0.17 7.88
C SER A 27 7.51 1.03 6.72
N THR A 28 7.63 2.36 6.82
CA THR A 28 7.27 3.29 5.74
C THR A 28 8.18 3.11 4.53
N PHE A 29 9.49 2.99 4.79
CA PHE A 29 10.46 2.74 3.73
C PHE A 29 10.16 1.43 2.99
N GLN A 30 9.86 0.35 3.71
CA GLN A 30 9.53 -0.93 3.11
C GLN A 30 8.29 -0.87 2.22
N ILE A 31 7.22 -0.22 2.68
CA ILE A 31 6.00 -0.04 1.86
C ILE A 31 6.30 0.82 0.64
N GLY A 32 7.04 1.91 0.80
CA GLY A 32 7.48 2.73 -0.33
C GLY A 32 8.27 1.96 -1.37
N MET A 33 9.16 1.08 -0.91
CA MET A 33 9.96 0.22 -1.80
C MET A 33 9.11 -0.78 -2.59
N ILE A 34 7.97 -1.26 -2.06
CA ILE A 34 7.05 -2.12 -2.82
C ILE A 34 6.61 -1.38 -4.09
N PHE A 35 6.11 -0.16 -3.97
CA PHE A 35 5.61 0.62 -5.13
C PHE A 35 6.71 1.05 -6.11
N VAL A 36 7.92 1.28 -5.63
CA VAL A 36 9.05 1.67 -6.49
C VAL A 36 9.63 0.45 -7.22
N LEU A 37 9.82 -0.67 -6.52
CA LEU A 37 10.49 -1.84 -7.09
C LEU A 37 9.55 -2.73 -7.92
N MET A 38 8.25 -2.68 -7.68
CA MET A 38 7.29 -3.55 -8.38
C MET A 38 7.31 -3.36 -9.90
N PRO A 39 7.27 -2.14 -10.45
CA PRO A 39 7.38 -1.93 -11.90
C PRO A 39 8.65 -2.51 -12.51
N PHE A 40 9.78 -2.40 -11.82
CA PHE A 40 11.07 -2.97 -12.27
C PHE A 40 11.06 -4.50 -12.26
N SER A 41 10.47 -5.11 -11.23
CA SER A 41 10.30 -6.56 -11.15
C SER A 41 9.50 -7.09 -12.33
N VAL A 42 8.41 -6.41 -12.68
CA VAL A 42 7.56 -6.77 -13.82
C VAL A 42 8.32 -6.66 -15.11
N TRP A 43 9.07 -5.60 -15.32
CA TRP A 43 9.87 -5.43 -16.52
C TRP A 43 10.89 -6.56 -16.68
N GLY A 44 11.62 -6.91 -15.63
CA GLY A 44 12.57 -8.02 -15.64
C GLY A 44 11.91 -9.37 -15.96
N PHE A 45 10.79 -9.68 -15.32
CA PHE A 45 10.05 -10.93 -15.58
C PHE A 45 9.48 -10.97 -17.00
N TYR A 46 8.94 -9.86 -17.49
CA TYR A 46 8.39 -9.77 -18.84
C TYR A 46 9.45 -10.00 -19.91
N ALA A 47 10.62 -9.37 -19.79
CA ALA A 47 11.71 -9.54 -20.75
C ALA A 47 12.13 -11.01 -20.82
N THR A 48 12.32 -11.65 -19.66
CA THR A 48 12.74 -13.05 -19.58
C THR A 48 11.71 -14.02 -20.18
N ASP A 49 10.43 -13.81 -19.93
CA ASP A 49 9.38 -14.70 -20.43
C ASP A 49 9.21 -14.60 -21.94
N ARG A 50 9.38 -13.39 -22.48
CA ARG A 50 9.26 -13.16 -23.92
C ARG A 50 10.46 -13.68 -24.69
N GLU A 51 11.67 -13.54 -24.17
CA GLU A 51 12.87 -14.12 -24.74
C GLU A 51 12.80 -15.67 -24.84
N LYS A 52 12.09 -16.28 -23.89
CA LYS A 52 11.91 -17.74 -23.83
C LYS A 52 10.67 -18.25 -24.57
N HIS A 53 9.92 -17.39 -25.26
CA HIS A 53 8.66 -17.73 -25.95
C HIS A 53 7.62 -18.45 -25.05
N MET A 54 7.77 -18.35 -23.72
CA MET A 54 6.93 -19.07 -22.76
C MET A 54 5.45 -18.72 -22.89
N LEU A 55 5.14 -17.49 -23.30
CA LEU A 55 3.75 -17.04 -23.48
C LEU A 55 3.04 -17.77 -24.63
N GLU A 56 3.77 -18.05 -25.71
CA GLU A 56 3.23 -18.77 -26.87
C GLU A 56 3.00 -20.24 -26.54
N GLU A 57 3.92 -20.85 -25.79
CA GLU A 57 3.76 -22.24 -25.32
C GLU A 57 2.58 -22.39 -24.35
N PHE A 58 2.41 -21.46 -23.42
CA PHE A 58 1.27 -21.49 -22.48
C PHE A 58 -0.07 -21.23 -23.16
N ALA A 59 -0.10 -20.42 -24.22
CA ALA A 59 -1.34 -20.18 -24.98
C ALA A 59 -1.89 -21.44 -25.65
N MET A 60 -1.04 -22.42 -25.94
CA MET A 60 -1.48 -23.70 -26.54
C MET A 60 -2.15 -24.67 -25.56
N ILE A 61 -2.02 -24.44 -24.23
CA ILE A 61 -2.57 -25.31 -23.21
C ILE A 61 -3.92 -24.77 -22.75
N PRO A 62 -5.04 -25.45 -22.97
CA PRO A 62 -6.37 -24.98 -22.56
C PRO A 62 -6.45 -24.84 -21.02
N GLY A 63 -6.92 -23.69 -20.53
CA GLY A 63 -7.06 -23.39 -19.11
C GLY A 63 -5.80 -22.87 -18.42
N SER A 64 -4.67 -22.76 -19.12
CA SER A 64 -3.38 -22.30 -18.56
C SER A 64 -3.35 -20.83 -18.15
N SER A 65 -4.15 -19.96 -18.79
CA SER A 65 -4.14 -18.52 -18.51
C SER A 65 -4.41 -18.18 -17.04
N LYS A 66 -5.38 -18.86 -16.41
CA LYS A 66 -5.68 -18.66 -14.97
C LYS A 66 -4.53 -19.10 -14.09
N GLN A 67 -3.98 -20.28 -14.36
CA GLN A 67 -2.87 -20.85 -13.58
C GLN A 67 -1.63 -19.98 -13.73
N PHE A 68 -1.34 -19.50 -14.93
CA PHE A 68 -0.22 -18.60 -15.20
C PHE A 68 -0.33 -17.28 -14.41
N VAL A 69 -1.49 -16.60 -14.47
CA VAL A 69 -1.72 -15.35 -13.76
C VAL A 69 -1.57 -15.54 -12.24
N ILE A 70 -2.20 -16.57 -11.68
CA ILE A 70 -2.14 -16.86 -10.24
C ILE A 70 -0.70 -17.21 -9.82
N ALA A 71 0.01 -18.03 -10.59
CA ALA A 71 1.39 -18.38 -10.32
C ALA A 71 2.30 -17.13 -10.30
N ARG A 72 2.11 -16.22 -11.25
CA ARG A 72 2.88 -14.96 -11.30
C ARG A 72 2.64 -14.08 -10.08
N VAL A 73 1.39 -13.84 -9.73
CA VAL A 73 1.03 -13.07 -8.53
C VAL A 73 1.63 -13.73 -7.30
N SER A 74 1.54 -15.06 -7.18
CA SER A 74 2.09 -15.80 -6.03
C SER A 74 3.61 -15.68 -5.92
N VAL A 75 4.34 -15.77 -7.02
CA VAL A 75 5.81 -15.62 -7.05
C VAL A 75 6.20 -14.21 -6.61
N ILE A 76 5.56 -13.19 -7.13
CA ILE A 76 5.82 -11.80 -6.76
C ILE A 76 5.59 -11.60 -5.25
N ILE A 77 4.44 -12.06 -4.75
CA ILE A 77 4.13 -11.99 -3.31
C ILE A 77 5.20 -12.72 -2.49
N ALA A 78 5.62 -13.90 -2.90
CA ALA A 78 6.63 -14.67 -2.19
C ALA A 78 7.96 -13.92 -2.10
N ILE A 79 8.43 -13.30 -3.17
CA ILE A 79 9.68 -12.51 -3.20
C ILE A 79 9.59 -11.34 -2.21
N TYR A 80 8.52 -10.55 -2.26
CA TYR A 80 8.37 -9.39 -1.37
C TYR A 80 8.14 -9.79 0.08
N MET A 81 7.46 -10.92 0.33
CA MET A 81 7.34 -11.46 1.69
C MET A 81 8.67 -11.99 2.22
N MET A 82 9.54 -12.56 1.38
CA MET A 82 10.92 -12.90 1.78
C MET A 82 11.73 -11.66 2.16
N LEU A 83 11.59 -10.55 1.42
CA LEU A 83 12.23 -9.28 1.78
C LEU A 83 11.70 -8.74 3.12
N PHE A 84 10.40 -8.86 3.39
CA PHE A 84 9.84 -8.52 4.69
C PHE A 84 10.40 -9.40 5.80
N VAL A 85 10.44 -10.72 5.62
CA VAL A 85 10.97 -11.67 6.60
C VAL A 85 12.44 -11.40 6.90
N SER A 86 13.26 -11.06 5.89
CA SER A 86 14.67 -10.72 6.09
C SER A 86 14.89 -9.46 6.94
N SER A 87 13.92 -8.54 6.97
CA SER A 87 13.95 -7.32 7.77
C SER A 87 13.40 -7.50 9.19
N LEU A 88 12.74 -8.64 9.49
CA LEU A 88 12.13 -8.90 10.80
C LEU A 88 13.10 -8.75 11.98
N PRO A 89 14.38 -9.14 11.91
CA PRO A 89 15.30 -8.93 13.04
C PRO A 89 15.40 -7.46 13.46
N ILE A 90 15.51 -6.54 12.50
CA ILE A 90 15.62 -5.10 12.77
C ILE A 90 14.30 -4.55 13.28
N ILE A 91 13.19 -4.93 12.64
CA ILE A 91 11.83 -4.51 13.02
C ILE A 91 11.49 -5.01 14.43
N SER A 92 11.82 -6.26 14.76
CA SER A 92 11.52 -6.84 16.07
C SER A 92 12.33 -6.18 17.18
N LEU A 93 13.61 -5.85 16.95
CA LEU A 93 14.40 -5.09 17.90
C LEU A 93 13.78 -3.72 18.17
N SER A 94 13.45 -2.97 17.13
CA SER A 94 12.79 -1.66 17.29
C SER A 94 11.45 -1.77 18.02
N CYS A 95 10.69 -2.85 17.77
CA CYS A 95 9.42 -3.12 18.43
C CYS A 95 9.59 -3.43 19.92
N ILE A 96 10.59 -4.25 20.29
CA ILE A 96 10.89 -4.60 21.68
C ILE A 96 11.31 -3.36 22.46
N TYR A 97 12.24 -2.58 21.94
CA TYR A 97 12.75 -1.38 22.62
C TYR A 97 11.72 -0.24 22.71
N SER A 98 10.76 -0.19 21.78
CA SER A 98 9.63 0.75 21.85
C SER A 98 8.50 0.31 22.77
N GLY A 99 8.56 -0.90 23.34
CA GLY A 99 7.49 -1.46 24.17
C GLY A 99 6.21 -1.82 23.40
N LEU A 100 6.28 -1.91 22.06
CA LEU A 100 5.14 -2.28 21.24
C LEU A 100 4.85 -3.78 21.35
N PRO A 101 3.58 -4.20 21.44
CA PRO A 101 3.22 -5.61 21.43
C PRO A 101 3.52 -6.23 20.06
N TRP A 102 4.06 -7.45 20.05
CA TRP A 102 4.42 -8.20 18.85
C TRP A 102 3.28 -8.34 17.82
N ARG A 103 2.02 -8.24 18.26
CA ARG A 103 0.84 -8.20 17.39
C ARG A 103 0.88 -7.07 16.37
N LYS A 104 1.62 -5.99 16.64
CA LYS A 104 1.80 -4.88 15.70
C LYS A 104 2.70 -5.28 14.53
N ILE A 105 3.73 -6.11 14.77
CA ILE A 105 4.57 -6.68 13.69
C ILE A 105 3.72 -7.58 12.79
N LEU A 106 2.87 -8.43 13.36
CA LEU A 106 1.99 -9.29 12.58
C LEU A 106 1.02 -8.48 11.70
N ARG A 107 0.45 -7.43 12.25
CA ARG A 107 -0.42 -6.52 11.47
C ARG A 107 0.35 -5.78 10.37
N LEU A 108 1.60 -5.40 10.63
CA LEU A 108 2.48 -4.84 9.60
C LEU A 108 2.69 -5.84 8.46
N GLY A 109 2.98 -7.10 8.78
CA GLY A 109 3.13 -8.17 7.79
C GLY A 109 1.86 -8.36 6.92
N ILE A 110 0.68 -8.32 7.55
CA ILE A 110 -0.60 -8.38 6.82
C ILE A 110 -0.75 -7.17 5.89
N MET A 111 -0.41 -5.98 6.38
CA MET A 111 -0.49 -4.76 5.56
C MET A 111 0.48 -4.79 4.38
N MET A 112 1.71 -5.26 4.60
CA MET A 112 2.71 -5.50 3.55
C MET A 112 2.17 -6.48 2.49
N LEU A 113 1.55 -7.58 2.93
CA LEU A 113 0.96 -8.57 2.05
C LEU A 113 -0.16 -7.97 1.19
N ILE A 114 -1.03 -7.14 1.78
CA ILE A 114 -2.13 -6.48 1.06
C ILE A 114 -1.58 -5.51 0.01
N CYS A 115 -0.61 -4.66 0.38
CA CYS A 115 0.02 -3.71 -0.56
C CYS A 115 0.73 -4.45 -1.70
N THR A 116 1.47 -5.53 -1.37
CA THR A 116 2.16 -6.36 -2.37
C THR A 116 1.16 -7.05 -3.29
N PHE A 117 0.09 -7.63 -2.76
CA PHE A 117 -0.97 -8.25 -3.54
C PHE A 117 -1.62 -7.27 -4.51
N TRP A 118 -1.94 -6.06 -4.04
CA TRP A 118 -2.54 -5.01 -4.85
C TRP A 118 -1.61 -4.58 -6.00
N SER A 119 -0.35 -4.27 -5.68
CA SER A 119 0.65 -3.85 -6.68
C SER A 119 1.00 -4.99 -7.66
N ALA A 120 1.13 -6.24 -7.18
CA ALA A 120 1.34 -7.42 -8.02
C ALA A 120 0.18 -7.64 -9.01
N SER A 121 -1.04 -7.41 -8.58
CA SER A 121 -2.23 -7.56 -9.43
C SER A 121 -2.25 -6.55 -10.58
N ILE A 122 -1.91 -5.29 -10.31
CA ILE A 122 -1.75 -4.24 -11.34
C ILE A 122 -0.62 -4.61 -12.30
N SER A 123 0.47 -5.13 -11.76
CA SER A 123 1.64 -5.52 -12.51
C SER A 123 1.32 -6.62 -13.53
N VAL A 124 0.64 -7.66 -13.08
CA VAL A 124 0.24 -8.78 -13.95
C VAL A 124 -0.82 -8.34 -14.97
N PHE A 125 -1.73 -7.43 -14.59
CA PHE A 125 -2.66 -6.82 -15.54
C PHE A 125 -1.92 -6.03 -16.63
N SER A 126 -0.98 -5.18 -16.27
CA SER A 126 -0.18 -4.40 -17.23
C SER A 126 0.62 -5.30 -18.18
N PHE A 127 1.16 -6.40 -17.65
CA PHE A 127 1.83 -7.44 -18.41
C PHE A 127 0.90 -8.13 -19.40
N SER A 128 -0.32 -8.47 -19.02
CA SER A 128 -1.28 -9.15 -19.90
C SER A 128 -1.81 -8.25 -21.02
N TYR A 129 -1.81 -6.94 -20.80
CA TYR A 129 -2.34 -5.96 -21.75
C TYR A 129 -1.31 -5.49 -22.78
N CYS A 130 -0.06 -5.27 -22.37
CA CYS A 130 0.97 -4.70 -23.24
C CYS A 130 1.78 -5.76 -23.98
N LYS A 131 2.06 -5.51 -25.27
CA LYS A 131 2.90 -6.39 -26.09
C LYS A 131 4.41 -6.17 -25.90
N LYS A 132 4.84 -5.01 -25.37
CA LYS A 132 6.26 -4.66 -25.16
C LYS A 132 6.51 -4.37 -23.68
N GLY A 133 7.63 -4.86 -23.15
CA GLY A 133 7.97 -4.75 -21.73
C GLY A 133 8.04 -3.31 -21.22
N ILE A 134 8.57 -2.38 -22.04
CA ILE A 134 8.67 -0.97 -21.69
C ILE A 134 7.28 -0.32 -21.52
N TRP A 135 6.31 -0.71 -22.35
CA TRP A 135 4.93 -0.21 -22.20
C TRP A 135 4.24 -0.82 -21.00
N ALA A 136 4.49 -2.10 -20.68
CA ALA A 136 3.98 -2.73 -19.47
C ALA A 136 4.54 -2.03 -18.22
N PHE A 137 5.83 -1.72 -18.20
CA PHE A 137 6.46 -0.93 -17.14
C PHE A 137 5.83 0.45 -17.00
N ALA A 138 5.71 1.19 -18.11
CA ALA A 138 5.13 2.53 -18.09
C ALA A 138 3.67 2.53 -17.64
N GLN A 139 2.88 1.57 -18.12
CA GLN A 139 1.48 1.40 -17.73
C GLN A 139 1.35 1.05 -16.24
N ASN A 140 2.15 0.11 -15.74
CA ASN A 140 2.15 -0.25 -14.33
C ASN A 140 2.46 0.96 -13.45
N THR A 141 3.56 1.66 -13.75
CA THR A 141 3.96 2.86 -13.01
C THR A 141 2.88 3.95 -13.08
N ALA A 142 2.26 4.15 -14.25
CA ALA A 142 1.19 5.15 -14.41
C ALA A 142 -0.04 4.81 -13.57
N ILE A 143 -0.47 3.54 -13.55
CA ILE A 143 -1.61 3.10 -12.76
C ILE A 143 -1.31 3.23 -11.26
N GLU A 144 -0.15 2.76 -10.80
CA GLU A 144 0.25 2.90 -9.39
C GLU A 144 0.35 4.36 -8.97
N ALA A 145 0.98 5.21 -9.80
CA ALA A 145 1.07 6.64 -9.54
C ALA A 145 -0.32 7.31 -9.51
N MET A 146 -1.24 6.90 -10.39
CA MET A 146 -2.61 7.40 -10.40
C MET A 146 -3.35 7.08 -9.10
N PHE A 147 -3.19 5.87 -8.56
CA PHE A 147 -3.83 5.51 -7.30
C PHE A 147 -3.13 6.11 -6.08
N VAL A 148 -1.80 6.22 -6.08
CA VAL A 148 -1.03 6.73 -4.94
C VAL A 148 -1.01 8.27 -4.93
N LEU A 149 -0.61 8.91 -6.02
CA LEU A 149 -0.49 10.36 -6.11
C LEU A 149 -1.77 11.02 -6.60
N GLY A 150 -2.45 10.41 -7.59
CA GLY A 150 -3.66 10.96 -8.18
C GLY A 150 -4.80 11.08 -7.18
N THR A 151 -4.95 10.14 -6.25
CA THR A 151 -5.98 10.24 -5.19
C THR A 151 -5.68 11.38 -4.22
N VAL A 152 -4.40 11.62 -3.89
CA VAL A 152 -3.98 12.77 -3.06
C VAL A 152 -4.27 14.08 -3.78
N LEU A 153 -3.92 14.17 -5.05
CA LEU A 153 -4.22 15.36 -5.87
C LEU A 153 -5.72 15.58 -6.01
N ALA A 154 -6.51 14.52 -6.23
CA ALA A 154 -7.97 14.61 -6.31
C ALA A 154 -8.56 15.14 -5.01
N THR A 155 -8.11 14.68 -3.85
CA THR A 155 -8.58 15.20 -2.56
C THR A 155 -8.24 16.67 -2.36
N GLU A 156 -7.05 17.12 -2.76
CA GLU A 156 -6.67 18.54 -2.68
C GLU A 156 -7.48 19.43 -3.64
N ILE A 157 -7.75 18.94 -4.86
CA ILE A 157 -8.59 19.65 -5.82
C ILE A 157 -10.02 19.81 -5.29
N ILE A 158 -10.63 18.72 -4.78
CA ILE A 158 -11.99 18.75 -4.21
C ILE A 158 -12.05 19.72 -3.03
N ARG A 159 -11.04 19.69 -2.17
CA ARG A 159 -10.92 20.60 -1.03
C ARG A 159 -10.86 22.07 -1.48
N SER A 160 -9.94 22.39 -2.38
CA SER A 160 -9.75 23.76 -2.88
C SER A 160 -11.01 24.29 -3.55
N PHE A 161 -11.67 23.45 -4.34
CA PHE A 161 -12.93 23.80 -4.99
C PHE A 161 -14.06 24.04 -3.97
N SER A 162 -14.21 23.16 -2.98
CA SER A 162 -15.23 23.30 -1.94
C SER A 162 -15.06 24.62 -1.16
N ILE A 163 -13.82 24.95 -0.74
CA ILE A 163 -13.54 26.20 -0.03
C ILE A 163 -13.83 27.42 -0.90
N SER A 164 -13.45 27.38 -2.19
CA SER A 164 -13.68 28.50 -3.11
C SER A 164 -15.15 28.77 -3.38
N VAL A 165 -15.99 27.72 -3.39
CA VAL A 165 -17.44 27.84 -3.66
C VAL A 165 -18.22 28.23 -2.40
N THR A 166 -17.86 27.65 -1.25
CA THR A 166 -18.61 27.90 0.00
C THR A 166 -18.14 29.12 0.76
N GLY A 167 -16.91 29.60 0.50
CA GLY A 167 -16.29 30.67 1.28
C GLY A 167 -16.06 30.31 2.76
N ALA A 168 -16.33 29.08 3.15
CA ALA A 168 -16.22 28.59 4.51
C ALA A 168 -14.91 27.80 4.70
N GLU A 169 -14.29 27.91 5.87
CA GLU A 169 -13.12 27.12 6.23
C GLU A 169 -13.46 25.63 6.36
N SER A 170 -14.73 25.27 6.57
CA SER A 170 -15.21 23.89 6.67
C SER A 170 -15.70 23.36 5.31
N LEU A 171 -15.29 22.14 4.99
CA LEU A 171 -15.73 21.44 3.77
C LEU A 171 -17.21 21.10 3.83
N ALA A 172 -17.88 21.21 2.68
CA ALA A 172 -19.24 20.68 2.52
C ALA A 172 -19.26 19.15 2.80
N PRO A 173 -20.31 18.60 3.41
CA PRO A 173 -20.41 17.16 3.73
C PRO A 173 -20.20 16.25 2.52
N ILE A 174 -20.65 16.66 1.34
CA ILE A 174 -20.45 15.93 0.08
C ILE A 174 -18.96 15.88 -0.29
N ALA A 175 -18.23 16.99 -0.14
CA ALA A 175 -16.80 17.05 -0.43
C ALA A 175 -16.01 16.15 0.52
N ILE A 176 -16.38 16.09 1.80
CA ILE A 176 -15.77 15.18 2.79
C ILE A 176 -15.95 13.73 2.35
N ASN A 177 -17.16 13.32 1.99
CA ASN A 177 -17.45 11.96 1.57
C ASN A 177 -16.68 11.56 0.29
N LEU A 178 -16.57 12.46 -0.69
CA LEU A 178 -15.78 12.25 -1.90
C LEU A 178 -14.29 12.10 -1.58
N CYS A 179 -13.74 12.96 -0.73
CA CYS A 179 -12.35 12.85 -0.29
C CYS A 179 -12.10 11.53 0.44
N MET A 180 -13.02 11.08 1.29
CA MET A 180 -12.92 9.76 1.95
C MET A 180 -12.93 8.63 0.94
N LEU A 181 -13.80 8.68 -0.06
CA LEU A 181 -13.89 7.65 -1.10
C LEU A 181 -12.57 7.54 -1.88
N PHE A 182 -11.99 8.66 -2.32
CA PHE A 182 -10.69 8.66 -2.99
C PHE A 182 -9.57 8.15 -2.07
N SER A 183 -9.61 8.50 -0.79
CA SER A 183 -8.65 8.03 0.20
C SER A 183 -8.69 6.51 0.41
N LEU A 184 -9.89 5.90 0.36
CA LEU A 184 -10.04 4.44 0.48
C LEU A 184 -9.42 3.67 -0.69
N LEU A 185 -9.31 4.30 -1.87
CA LEU A 185 -8.67 3.71 -3.05
C LEU A 185 -7.13 3.73 -2.95
N ASN A 186 -6.57 4.49 -2.02
CA ASN A 186 -5.14 4.67 -1.88
C ASN A 186 -4.52 3.68 -0.88
N PRO A 187 -3.65 2.77 -1.32
CA PRO A 187 -3.00 1.81 -0.42
C PRO A 187 -2.08 2.49 0.62
N LEU A 188 -1.47 3.64 0.28
CA LEU A 188 -0.69 4.41 1.26
C LEU A 188 -1.58 5.05 2.33
N ALA A 189 -2.79 5.48 1.99
CA ALA A 189 -3.74 5.98 3.00
C ALA A 189 -4.17 4.86 3.96
N ALA A 190 -4.34 3.63 3.47
CA ALA A 190 -4.56 2.46 4.32
C ALA A 190 -3.40 2.26 5.32
N TYR A 191 -2.16 2.39 4.85
CA TYR A 191 -0.98 2.32 5.71
C TYR A 191 -0.90 3.48 6.71
N MET A 192 -1.24 4.70 6.31
CA MET A 192 -1.29 5.85 7.22
C MET A 192 -2.33 5.66 8.32
N GLY A 193 -3.49 5.07 8.02
CA GLY A 193 -4.47 4.67 9.02
C GLY A 193 -3.94 3.63 10.02
N TYR A 194 -3.17 2.65 9.52
CA TYR A 194 -2.45 1.69 10.36
C TYR A 194 -1.42 2.39 11.26
N TYR A 195 -0.64 3.32 10.71
CA TYR A 195 0.34 4.13 11.43
C TYR A 195 -0.31 4.91 12.60
N GLY A 196 -1.40 5.63 12.33
CA GLY A 196 -2.14 6.37 13.37
C GLY A 196 -2.68 5.46 14.48
N ASN A 197 -3.08 4.23 14.15
CA ASN A 197 -3.50 3.24 15.14
C ASN A 197 -2.36 2.73 16.04
N ILE A 198 -1.11 2.82 15.59
CA ILE A 198 0.06 2.41 16.41
C ILE A 198 0.49 3.52 17.35
N THR A 199 0.66 4.71 16.83
CA THR A 199 1.22 5.83 17.57
C THR A 199 0.26 6.40 18.60
N GLY A 200 -1.04 6.19 18.43
CA GLY A 200 -2.05 6.96 19.15
C GLY A 200 -2.03 8.45 18.76
N ASP A 201 -1.01 8.84 17.98
CA ASP A 201 -0.86 10.18 17.44
C ASP A 201 -1.38 10.16 15.99
N SER A 202 -2.42 10.91 15.77
CA SER A 202 -3.03 11.08 14.45
C SER A 202 -2.20 11.97 13.51
N GLY A 203 -0.92 12.28 13.82
CA GLY A 203 -0.13 13.27 13.13
C GLY A 203 -0.11 13.17 11.61
N LEU A 204 0.23 12.00 11.04
CA LEU A 204 0.17 11.80 9.59
C LEU A 204 -1.26 11.63 9.08
N MET A 205 -2.11 10.97 9.85
CA MET A 205 -3.52 10.84 9.52
C MET A 205 -4.22 12.19 9.68
N ASN A 206 -3.84 13.04 10.65
CA ASN A 206 -4.31 14.41 10.79
C ASN A 206 -3.82 15.31 9.66
N LEU A 207 -2.60 15.14 9.16
CA LEU A 207 -2.15 15.83 7.96
C LEU A 207 -3.05 15.50 6.76
N TYR A 208 -3.49 14.26 6.66
CA TYR A 208 -4.36 13.81 5.58
C TYR A 208 -5.84 14.12 5.88
N CYS A 209 -6.35 13.74 7.05
CA CYS A 209 -7.74 13.92 7.46
C CYS A 209 -8.03 15.33 8.00
N GLY A 210 -7.09 15.99 8.67
CA GLY A 210 -7.23 17.38 9.10
C GLY A 210 -7.35 18.34 7.93
N ARG A 211 -6.67 18.03 6.82
CA ARG A 211 -6.88 18.74 5.55
C ARG A 211 -8.27 18.52 4.96
N ILE A 212 -8.92 17.39 5.27
CA ILE A 212 -10.26 17.05 4.80
C ILE A 212 -11.33 17.54 5.78
N GLY A 213 -10.95 18.09 6.95
CA GLY A 213 -11.90 18.55 7.97
C GLY A 213 -12.56 17.40 8.77
N ILE A 214 -11.97 16.21 8.74
CA ILE A 214 -12.43 15.06 9.53
C ILE A 214 -11.64 15.05 10.83
N ASP A 215 -12.34 15.05 11.96
CA ASP A 215 -11.71 14.88 13.26
C ASP A 215 -11.23 13.42 13.41
N SER A 216 -9.95 13.21 13.13
CA SER A 216 -9.30 11.91 13.21
C SER A 216 -8.73 11.62 14.60
N SER A 217 -9.08 12.43 15.59
CA SER A 217 -8.53 12.34 16.96
C SER A 217 -8.87 11.03 17.68
N THR A 218 -9.78 10.21 17.14
CA THR A 218 -10.14 8.92 17.70
C THR A 218 -9.36 7.77 17.09
N GLN A 219 -8.64 7.00 17.91
CA GLN A 219 -7.99 5.74 17.48
C GLN A 219 -8.96 4.80 16.76
N THR A 220 -10.25 4.87 17.09
CA THR A 220 -11.34 4.09 16.49
C THR A 220 -11.51 4.41 15.01
N PHE A 221 -11.43 5.69 14.62
CA PHE A 221 -11.53 6.10 13.22
C PHE A 221 -10.37 5.54 12.39
N SER A 222 -9.14 5.71 12.83
CA SER A 222 -7.95 5.18 12.15
C SER A 222 -8.01 3.66 11.99
N PHE A 223 -8.56 2.95 12.99
CA PHE A 223 -8.72 1.50 12.95
C PHE A 223 -9.77 1.04 11.93
N LEU A 224 -10.91 1.71 11.85
CA LEU A 224 -11.96 1.40 10.88
C LEU A 224 -11.52 1.76 9.46
N PHE A 225 -10.87 2.90 9.31
CA PHE A 225 -10.40 3.39 8.01
C PHE A 225 -9.39 2.44 7.37
N TYR A 226 -8.33 2.02 8.10
CA TYR A 226 -7.34 1.14 7.50
C TYR A 226 -7.91 -0.23 7.13
N LYS A 227 -8.89 -0.73 7.89
CA LYS A 227 -9.59 -1.98 7.55
C LYS A 227 -10.42 -1.82 6.27
N ALA A 228 -11.21 -0.76 6.17
CA ALA A 228 -12.01 -0.50 5.00
C ALA A 228 -11.14 -0.31 3.76
N ALA A 229 -10.08 0.48 3.84
CA ALA A 229 -9.14 0.69 2.75
C ALA A 229 -8.41 -0.60 2.36
N SER A 230 -8.03 -1.44 3.33
CA SER A 230 -7.44 -2.77 3.06
C SER A 230 -8.39 -3.68 2.29
N ILE A 231 -9.68 -3.71 2.65
CA ILE A 231 -10.69 -4.49 1.93
C ILE A 231 -10.85 -3.97 0.50
N VAL A 232 -10.90 -2.65 0.31
CA VAL A 232 -10.97 -2.03 -1.02
C VAL A 232 -9.76 -2.39 -1.86
N CYS A 233 -8.54 -2.34 -1.31
CA CYS A 233 -7.31 -2.75 -2.01
C CYS A 233 -7.36 -4.22 -2.45
N ILE A 234 -7.86 -5.12 -1.59
CA ILE A 234 -8.02 -6.54 -1.94
C ILE A 234 -9.02 -6.71 -3.07
N LEU A 235 -10.19 -6.07 -3.00
CA LEU A 235 -11.21 -6.14 -4.05
C LEU A 235 -10.70 -5.61 -5.38
N MET A 236 -9.97 -4.50 -5.37
CA MET A 236 -9.33 -3.94 -6.56
C MET A 236 -8.27 -4.91 -7.13
N GLY A 237 -7.45 -5.51 -6.29
CA GLY A 237 -6.48 -6.52 -6.70
C GLY A 237 -7.15 -7.71 -7.39
N ILE A 238 -8.25 -8.23 -6.83
CA ILE A 238 -9.05 -9.30 -7.44
C ILE A 238 -9.61 -8.86 -8.80
N ALA A 239 -10.11 -7.62 -8.91
CA ALA A 239 -10.62 -7.09 -10.17
C ALA A 239 -9.52 -7.01 -11.24
N PHE A 240 -8.31 -6.55 -10.90
CA PHE A 240 -7.18 -6.52 -11.84
C PHE A 240 -6.74 -7.93 -12.28
N ILE A 241 -6.74 -8.90 -11.37
CA ILE A 241 -6.47 -10.31 -11.71
C ILE A 241 -7.52 -10.85 -12.68
N ALA A 242 -8.80 -10.58 -12.43
CA ALA A 242 -9.88 -11.01 -13.31
C ALA A 242 -9.76 -10.40 -14.71
N LEU A 243 -9.42 -9.11 -14.79
CA LEU A 243 -9.16 -8.42 -16.06
C LEU A 243 -7.93 -9.00 -16.78
N ALA A 244 -6.87 -9.32 -16.06
CA ALA A 244 -5.67 -9.95 -16.63
C ALA A 244 -6.00 -11.33 -17.24
N ILE A 245 -6.75 -12.16 -16.52
CA ILE A 245 -7.20 -13.48 -17.01
C ILE A 245 -8.06 -13.32 -18.25
N TRP A 246 -9.05 -12.44 -18.22
CA TRP A 246 -9.93 -12.18 -19.36
C TRP A 246 -9.16 -11.73 -20.60
N GLN A 247 -8.18 -10.86 -20.42
CA GLN A 247 -7.35 -10.37 -21.53
C GLN A 247 -6.47 -11.47 -22.14
N MET A 248 -5.88 -12.32 -21.30
CA MET A 248 -5.08 -13.45 -21.79
C MET A 248 -5.93 -14.50 -22.50
N GLU A 249 -7.14 -14.80 -22.00
CA GLU A 249 -8.07 -15.72 -22.67
C GLU A 249 -8.55 -15.17 -24.02
N LYS A 250 -8.67 -13.85 -24.16
CA LYS A 250 -9.00 -13.19 -25.43
C LYS A 250 -7.86 -13.33 -26.44
N GLN A 251 -6.62 -13.06 -26.01
CA GLN A 251 -5.44 -13.18 -26.86
C GLN A 251 -5.17 -14.62 -27.33
N ALA A 252 -5.54 -15.62 -26.52
CA ALA A 252 -5.40 -17.03 -26.90
C ALA A 252 -6.41 -17.49 -27.96
N LYS A 253 -7.47 -16.69 -28.23
CA LYS A 253 -8.50 -17.00 -29.24
C LYS A 253 -8.28 -16.27 -30.56
N GLU A 254 -7.46 -15.23 -30.58
CA GLU A 254 -7.04 -14.48 -31.77
C GLU A 254 -5.79 -15.10 -32.39
#